data_9b8a11f45e84b695a05624b4bbf90282
#
_entry.id   9b8a11f45e84b695a05624b4bbf90282
#
_cell.length_a   1.000
_cell.length_b   1.000
_cell.length_c   1.000
_cell.angle_alpha   90.00
_cell.angle_beta   90.00
_cell.angle_gamma   90.00
#
_symmetry.space_group_name_H-M   'P 1'
#
loop_
_entity.id
_entity.type
_entity.pdbx_description
1 polymer ?
#
loop_
_entity_poly.entity_id
_entity_poly.type
_entity_poly.pdbx_seq_one_letter_code
_entity_poly.pdbx_strand_id
1 'polypeptide(L)'
;MRKLFLLGVFALLVACRCQDWLESNTPIYVDNKSKFTISFYIPLIGMQGGIYPDTTITFDKKNVGYSTEPENIAHAGISNISLERWIQSFPKDTVSIYIFNKKILDNYSWEKIKQEYNILQRYDLSLEDFKRLYDKYDIPIISYPPTEEMKDVRMYPPYQ
;
A
#
# COMPACT_ATOMS: atom_id res chain seq x y z
N MET A 1 -6.72 -38.08 -37.25
CA MET A 1 -5.60 -37.26 -36.76
C MET A 1 -5.94 -35.74 -36.66
N ARG A 2 -6.64 -35.15 -37.62
CA ARG A 2 -7.01 -33.66 -37.58
C ARG A 2 -7.89 -33.26 -36.38
N LYS A 3 -8.81 -34.14 -35.93
CA LYS A 3 -9.72 -33.84 -34.79
C LYS A 3 -9.03 -33.85 -33.43
N LEU A 4 -7.98 -34.68 -33.23
CA LEU A 4 -7.20 -34.69 -32.01
C LEU A 4 -6.32 -33.46 -31.84
N PHE A 5 -5.82 -32.92 -32.96
CA PHE A 5 -4.99 -31.70 -32.93
C PHE A 5 -5.79 -30.45 -32.51
N LEU A 6 -7.05 -30.35 -32.98
CA LEU A 6 -7.94 -29.26 -32.58
C LEU A 6 -8.33 -29.31 -31.09
N LEU A 7 -8.51 -30.49 -30.51
CA LEU A 7 -8.78 -30.63 -29.08
C LEU A 7 -7.57 -30.24 -28.21
N GLY A 8 -6.37 -30.56 -28.65
CA GLY A 8 -5.13 -30.19 -27.95
C GLY A 8 -4.91 -28.66 -27.95
N VAL A 9 -5.16 -27.97 -29.07
CA VAL A 9 -5.05 -26.52 -29.18
C VAL A 9 -6.10 -25.81 -28.33
N PHE A 10 -7.32 -26.34 -28.26
CA PHE A 10 -8.39 -25.78 -27.42
C PHE A 10 -8.08 -25.92 -25.92
N ALA A 11 -7.52 -27.05 -25.52
CA ALA A 11 -7.09 -27.27 -24.13
C ALA A 11 -5.95 -26.34 -23.71
N LEU A 12 -4.99 -26.06 -24.59
CA LEU A 12 -3.91 -25.09 -24.37
C LEU A 12 -4.42 -23.63 -24.25
N LEU A 13 -5.42 -23.25 -25.02
CA LEU A 13 -6.02 -21.91 -24.97
C LEU A 13 -6.85 -21.69 -23.68
N VAL A 14 -7.48 -22.75 -23.16
CA VAL A 14 -8.21 -22.67 -21.89
C VAL A 14 -7.25 -22.63 -20.70
N ALA A 15 -6.13 -23.38 -20.76
CA ALA A 15 -5.10 -23.37 -19.70
C ALA A 15 -4.44 -21.99 -19.56
N CYS A 16 -4.18 -21.26 -20.66
CA CYS A 16 -3.64 -19.90 -20.61
C CYS A 16 -4.59 -18.86 -19.97
N ARG A 17 -5.90 -19.09 -19.99
CA ARG A 17 -6.87 -18.17 -19.36
C ARG A 17 -7.06 -18.41 -17.86
N CYS A 18 -6.67 -19.55 -17.35
CA CYS A 18 -6.82 -19.86 -15.92
C CYS A 18 -5.73 -19.22 -15.03
N GLN A 19 -4.66 -18.71 -15.62
CA GLN A 19 -3.56 -18.11 -14.84
C GLN A 19 -3.90 -16.71 -14.31
N ASP A 20 -4.81 -15.98 -14.97
CA ASP A 20 -5.24 -14.64 -14.54
C ASP A 20 -6.24 -14.65 -13.35
N TRP A 21 -6.79 -15.81 -12.99
CA TRP A 21 -7.79 -15.94 -11.91
C TRP A 21 -7.18 -16.27 -10.54
N LEU A 22 -5.87 -16.49 -10.48
CA LEU A 22 -5.12 -16.76 -9.25
C LEU A 22 -4.31 -15.56 -8.76
N GLU A 23 -4.62 -14.34 -9.24
CA GLU A 23 -4.07 -13.12 -8.67
C GLU A 23 -4.64 -12.96 -7.26
N SER A 24 -3.93 -13.54 -6.32
CA SER A 24 -4.22 -13.52 -4.89
C SER A 24 -4.15 -12.08 -4.36
N ASN A 25 -4.98 -11.80 -3.37
CA ASN A 25 -4.86 -10.59 -2.54
C ASN A 25 -3.39 -10.40 -2.16
N THR A 26 -2.82 -9.26 -2.51
CA THR A 26 -1.47 -8.92 -2.04
C THR A 26 -1.60 -8.30 -0.66
N PRO A 27 -1.15 -8.97 0.40
CA PRO A 27 -1.12 -8.39 1.72
C PRO A 27 -0.06 -7.29 1.79
N ILE A 28 -0.37 -6.18 2.43
CA ILE A 28 0.58 -5.16 2.86
C ILE A 28 0.51 -5.08 4.37
N TYR A 29 1.64 -5.11 5.04
CA TYR A 29 1.70 -4.98 6.48
C TYR A 29 2.28 -3.64 6.88
N VAL A 30 1.74 -3.06 7.96
CA VAL A 30 2.29 -1.89 8.62
C VAL A 30 2.71 -2.29 10.02
N ASP A 31 4.01 -2.20 10.29
CA ASP A 31 4.65 -2.54 11.55
C ASP A 31 4.82 -1.27 12.39
N ASN A 32 4.11 -1.20 13.51
CA ASN A 32 4.19 -0.07 14.42
C ASN A 32 5.25 -0.30 15.51
N LYS A 33 6.43 0.19 15.30
CA LYS A 33 7.55 0.18 16.29
C LYS A 33 7.56 1.41 17.20
N SER A 34 6.51 2.23 17.18
CA SER A 34 6.38 3.39 18.04
C SER A 34 5.74 3.04 19.39
N LYS A 35 5.75 4.01 20.32
CA LYS A 35 5.17 3.85 21.66
C LYS A 35 3.68 4.25 21.75
N PHE A 36 3.04 4.52 20.63
CA PHE A 36 1.64 4.95 20.59
C PHE A 36 0.90 4.33 19.41
N THR A 37 -0.41 4.27 19.49
CA THR A 37 -1.27 3.78 18.41
C THR A 37 -1.15 4.69 17.19
N ILE A 38 -0.92 4.10 16.04
CA ILE A 38 -0.95 4.80 14.76
C ILE A 38 -2.20 4.42 13.97
N SER A 39 -2.62 5.33 13.09
CA SER A 39 -3.60 5.04 12.05
C SER A 39 -2.96 5.33 10.70
N PHE A 40 -3.39 4.62 9.66
CA PHE A 40 -2.79 4.82 8.35
C PHE A 40 -3.80 4.75 7.22
N TYR A 41 -3.45 5.45 6.15
CA TYR A 41 -4.17 5.48 4.89
C TYR A 41 -3.35 4.80 3.80
N ILE A 42 -3.98 3.85 3.12
CA ILE A 42 -3.47 3.22 1.90
C ILE A 42 -4.50 3.47 0.81
N PRO A 43 -4.15 4.09 -0.32
CA PRO A 43 -5.11 4.37 -1.38
C PRO A 43 -5.55 3.07 -2.07
N LEU A 44 -6.84 2.96 -2.35
CA LEU A 44 -7.41 1.90 -3.17
C LEU A 44 -7.54 2.37 -4.62
N ILE A 45 -7.63 1.43 -5.58
CA ILE A 45 -7.85 1.74 -6.98
C ILE A 45 -9.13 2.58 -7.14
N GLY A 46 -9.01 3.65 -7.94
CA GLY A 46 -10.12 4.58 -8.18
C GLY A 46 -10.38 5.57 -7.05
N MET A 47 -9.68 5.49 -5.91
CA MET A 47 -9.70 6.55 -4.91
C MET A 47 -8.85 7.72 -5.37
N GLN A 48 -9.46 8.91 -5.40
CA GLN A 48 -8.73 10.15 -5.64
C GLN A 48 -8.23 10.72 -4.31
N GLY A 49 -6.98 11.14 -4.29
CA GLY A 49 -6.41 11.87 -3.17
C GLY A 49 -5.15 11.29 -2.56
N GLY A 50 -4.27 12.16 -2.13
CA GLY A 50 -2.97 11.77 -1.59
C GLY A 50 -2.07 11.06 -2.60
N ILE A 51 -2.13 11.47 -3.87
CA ILE A 51 -1.48 10.78 -4.99
C ILE A 51 -0.21 11.52 -5.38
N TYR A 52 0.91 10.82 -5.34
CA TYR A 52 2.19 11.33 -5.82
C TYR A 52 2.12 11.81 -7.28
N PRO A 53 2.69 12.94 -7.68
CA PRO A 53 3.56 13.84 -6.89
C PRO A 53 2.83 14.89 -6.04
N ASP A 54 1.50 14.98 -6.08
CA ASP A 54 0.75 15.86 -5.21
C ASP A 54 0.82 15.35 -3.76
N THR A 55 1.29 16.18 -2.88
CA THR A 55 1.52 15.85 -1.48
C THR A 55 0.41 16.35 -0.56
N THR A 56 -0.62 16.99 -1.11
CA THR A 56 -1.75 17.47 -0.32
C THR A 56 -2.61 16.29 0.16
N ILE A 57 -3.17 16.43 1.36
CA ILE A 57 -4.11 15.44 1.90
C ILE A 57 -5.48 15.75 1.31
N THR A 58 -5.82 15.12 0.18
CA THR A 58 -7.08 15.35 -0.54
C THR A 58 -8.16 14.29 -0.24
N PHE A 59 -7.80 13.20 0.43
CA PHE A 59 -8.75 12.18 0.88
C PHE A 59 -9.49 12.57 2.16
N ASP A 60 -10.61 11.90 2.45
CA ASP A 60 -11.42 12.13 3.65
C ASP A 60 -10.88 11.36 4.85
N LYS A 61 -11.14 11.87 6.07
CA LYS A 61 -10.80 11.20 7.33
C LYS A 61 -11.33 9.77 7.40
N LYS A 62 -12.53 9.51 6.89
CA LYS A 62 -13.15 8.17 6.86
C LYS A 62 -12.36 7.14 6.08
N ASN A 63 -11.47 7.59 5.18
CA ASN A 63 -10.60 6.70 4.40
C ASN A 63 -9.37 6.24 5.20
N VAL A 64 -9.06 6.86 6.34
CA VAL A 64 -8.03 6.40 7.28
C VAL A 64 -8.62 5.24 8.09
N GLY A 65 -8.73 4.07 7.45
CA GLY A 65 -9.52 2.94 7.95
C GLY A 65 -8.75 1.92 8.79
N TYR A 66 -7.42 2.04 8.85
CA TYR A 66 -6.57 1.07 9.54
C TYR A 66 -5.89 1.68 10.76
N SER A 67 -5.69 0.87 11.79
CA SER A 67 -4.94 1.26 12.99
C SER A 67 -4.14 0.09 13.53
N THR A 68 -3.03 0.37 14.18
CA THR A 68 -2.24 -0.63 14.89
C THR A 68 -1.68 -0.07 16.19
N GLU A 69 -1.74 -0.87 17.24
CA GLU A 69 -1.20 -0.57 18.56
C GLU A 69 0.34 -0.60 18.55
N PRO A 70 1.00 -0.03 19.58
CA PRO A 70 2.45 -0.16 19.76
C PRO A 70 2.93 -1.59 19.65
N GLU A 71 4.08 -1.78 19.00
CA GLU A 71 4.77 -3.06 18.84
C GLU A 71 3.91 -4.16 18.15
N ASN A 72 2.89 -3.76 17.40
CA ASN A 72 2.01 -4.64 16.65
C ASN A 72 2.06 -4.38 15.14
N ILE A 73 1.66 -5.40 14.40
CA ILE A 73 1.57 -5.35 12.93
C ILE A 73 0.10 -5.39 12.53
N ALA A 74 -0.32 -4.45 11.68
CA ALA A 74 -1.63 -4.46 11.05
C ALA A 74 -1.54 -4.92 9.60
N HIS A 75 -2.54 -5.67 9.18
CA HIS A 75 -2.71 -6.12 7.80
C HIS A 75 -3.63 -5.16 7.04
N ALA A 76 -3.17 -4.68 5.90
CA ALA A 76 -4.00 -3.99 4.92
C ALA A 76 -3.89 -4.73 3.59
N GLY A 77 -4.98 -5.33 3.15
CA GLY A 77 -5.01 -6.10 1.90
C GLY A 77 -5.38 -5.25 0.69
N ILE A 78 -4.73 -5.50 -0.44
CA ILE A 78 -5.22 -5.07 -1.74
C ILE A 78 -6.00 -6.23 -2.32
N SER A 79 -7.32 -6.08 -2.42
CA SER A 79 -8.20 -7.16 -2.88
C SER A 79 -8.18 -7.30 -4.42
N ASN A 80 -8.11 -8.53 -4.90
CA ASN A 80 -8.36 -8.93 -6.29
C ASN A 80 -7.44 -8.31 -7.36
N ILE A 81 -6.22 -7.91 -6.98
CA ILE A 81 -5.26 -7.35 -7.92
C ILE A 81 -3.83 -7.65 -7.46
N SER A 82 -2.89 -7.81 -8.40
CA SER A 82 -1.47 -7.93 -8.07
C SER A 82 -0.88 -6.60 -7.63
N LEU A 83 0.21 -6.67 -6.85
CA LEU A 83 0.93 -5.49 -6.38
C LEU A 83 1.37 -4.59 -7.55
N GLU A 84 1.88 -5.19 -8.62
CA GLU A 84 2.31 -4.49 -9.83
C GLU A 84 1.17 -3.69 -10.45
N ARG A 85 0.04 -4.33 -10.71
CA ARG A 85 -1.13 -3.67 -11.31
C ARG A 85 -1.68 -2.57 -10.41
N TRP A 86 -1.68 -2.79 -9.11
CA TRP A 86 -2.13 -1.78 -8.16
C TRP A 86 -1.23 -0.54 -8.21
N ILE A 87 0.09 -0.71 -8.16
CA ILE A 87 1.05 0.40 -8.23
C ILE A 87 0.95 1.13 -9.58
N GLN A 88 0.88 0.39 -10.69
CA GLN A 88 0.73 0.95 -12.03
C GLN A 88 -0.58 1.72 -12.25
N SER A 89 -1.57 1.53 -11.38
CA SER A 89 -2.81 2.31 -11.44
C SER A 89 -2.66 3.75 -10.93
N PHE A 90 -1.54 4.08 -10.29
CA PHE A 90 -1.24 5.40 -9.76
C PHE A 90 -0.26 6.19 -10.64
N PRO A 91 -0.32 7.53 -10.63
CA PRO A 91 0.60 8.37 -11.38
C PRO A 91 2.06 8.06 -11.04
N LYS A 92 2.90 7.97 -12.09
CA LYS A 92 4.34 7.65 -11.97
C LYS A 92 4.61 6.34 -11.24
N ASP A 93 3.68 5.39 -11.30
CA ASP A 93 3.79 4.07 -10.68
C ASP A 93 4.25 4.17 -9.21
N THR A 94 3.65 5.11 -8.47
CA THR A 94 4.05 5.42 -7.09
C THR A 94 2.81 5.56 -6.20
N VAL A 95 2.84 4.86 -5.07
CA VAL A 95 1.77 4.86 -4.07
C VAL A 95 2.19 5.67 -2.86
N SER A 96 1.34 6.62 -2.43
CA SER A 96 1.57 7.38 -1.20
C SER A 96 0.79 6.78 -0.03
N ILE A 97 1.50 6.38 1.02
CA ILE A 97 0.95 5.86 2.27
C ILE A 97 1.17 6.90 3.36
N TYR A 98 0.12 7.21 4.13
CA TYR A 98 0.17 8.21 5.19
C TYR A 98 -0.03 7.57 6.55
N ILE A 99 0.84 7.92 7.50
CA ILE A 99 0.79 7.49 8.90
C ILE A 99 0.40 8.68 9.78
N PHE A 100 -0.56 8.47 10.66
CA PHE A 100 -1.08 9.46 11.60
C PHE A 100 -0.96 8.98 13.04
N ASN A 101 -0.81 9.90 13.96
CA ASN A 101 -1.03 9.61 15.37
C ASN A 101 -2.53 9.45 15.62
N LYS A 102 -2.96 8.28 16.10
CA LYS A 102 -4.38 7.97 16.35
C LYS A 102 -5.03 8.99 17.29
N LYS A 103 -4.34 9.37 18.36
CA LYS A 103 -4.86 10.35 19.33
C LYS A 103 -5.06 11.73 18.68
N ILE A 104 -4.16 12.17 17.80
CA ILE A 104 -4.32 13.43 17.07
C ILE A 104 -5.48 13.31 16.09
N LEU A 105 -5.55 12.21 15.34
CA LEU A 105 -6.62 11.94 14.39
C LEU A 105 -8.00 11.98 15.06
N ASP A 106 -8.13 11.45 16.28
CA ASP A 106 -9.40 11.41 17.00
C ASP A 106 -9.83 12.78 17.59
N ASN A 107 -8.86 13.58 18.05
CA ASN A 107 -9.13 14.80 18.81
C ASN A 107 -9.12 16.09 17.98
N TYR A 108 -8.59 16.07 16.76
CA TYR A 108 -8.52 17.26 15.90
C TYR A 108 -9.53 17.16 14.75
N SER A 109 -10.00 18.32 14.26
CA SER A 109 -10.77 18.36 13.04
C SER A 109 -9.92 17.96 11.84
N TRP A 110 -10.55 17.38 10.83
CA TRP A 110 -9.83 16.95 9.62
C TRP A 110 -9.23 18.12 8.85
N GLU A 111 -9.94 19.25 8.84
CA GLU A 111 -9.48 20.51 8.22
C GLU A 111 -8.17 20.98 8.87
N LYS A 112 -8.10 20.93 10.21
CA LYS A 112 -6.89 21.30 10.94
C LYS A 112 -5.72 20.36 10.62
N ILE A 113 -5.98 19.04 10.59
CA ILE A 113 -4.96 18.05 10.23
C ILE A 113 -4.40 18.32 8.83
N LYS A 114 -5.26 18.63 7.85
CA LYS A 114 -4.86 18.96 6.49
C LYS A 114 -4.08 20.26 6.43
N GLN A 115 -4.56 21.32 7.06
CA GLN A 115 -3.97 22.65 7.04
C GLN A 115 -2.57 22.67 7.65
N GLU A 116 -2.40 21.97 8.78
CA GLU A 116 -1.12 21.87 9.48
C GLU A 116 -0.22 20.75 8.94
N TYR A 117 -0.72 19.98 7.97
CA TYR A 117 -0.06 18.77 7.47
C TYR A 117 0.38 17.84 8.62
N ASN A 118 -0.55 17.60 9.54
CA ASN A 118 -0.27 16.91 10.81
C ASN A 118 -0.25 15.39 10.62
N ILE A 119 0.77 14.92 9.92
CA ILE A 119 1.09 13.51 9.70
C ILE A 119 2.35 13.13 10.48
N LEU A 120 2.51 11.86 10.77
CA LEU A 120 3.75 11.32 11.34
C LEU A 120 4.76 11.01 10.23
N GLN A 121 4.26 10.38 9.16
CA GLN A 121 5.08 9.97 8.05
C GLN A 121 4.23 9.84 6.79
N ARG A 122 4.81 10.17 5.62
CA ARG A 122 4.35 9.77 4.31
C ARG A 122 5.44 8.98 3.62
N TYR A 123 5.07 7.86 3.04
CA TYR A 123 5.92 7.05 2.18
C TYR A 123 5.40 7.12 0.76
N ASP A 124 6.27 7.46 -0.21
CA ASP A 124 5.97 7.43 -1.65
C ASP A 124 6.74 6.23 -2.24
N LEU A 125 6.04 5.12 -2.44
CA LEU A 125 6.60 3.81 -2.71
C LEU A 125 6.39 3.40 -4.18
N SER A 126 7.48 3.09 -4.86
CA SER A 126 7.49 2.40 -6.15
C SER A 126 7.40 0.88 -5.97
N LEU A 127 7.24 0.14 -7.08
CA LEU A 127 7.29 -1.33 -7.05
C LEU A 127 8.64 -1.85 -6.53
N GLU A 128 9.73 -1.18 -6.89
CA GLU A 128 11.08 -1.56 -6.42
C GLU A 128 11.22 -1.33 -4.91
N ASP A 129 10.62 -0.26 -4.38
CA ASP A 129 10.60 -0.01 -2.94
C ASP A 129 9.84 -1.12 -2.22
N PHE A 130 8.66 -1.51 -2.70
CA PHE A 130 7.91 -2.62 -2.12
C PHE A 130 8.70 -3.93 -2.13
N LYS A 131 9.37 -4.26 -3.24
CA LYS A 131 10.21 -5.48 -3.35
C LYS A 131 11.38 -5.49 -2.38
N ARG A 132 11.98 -4.32 -2.09
CA ARG A 132 13.03 -4.20 -1.08
C ARG A 132 12.53 -4.41 0.36
N LEU A 133 11.25 -4.13 0.59
CA LEU A 133 10.61 -4.27 1.91
C LEU A 133 9.97 -5.65 2.12
N TYR A 134 10.22 -6.61 1.24
CA TYR A 134 9.71 -7.97 1.41
C TYR A 134 10.40 -8.68 2.58
N ASP A 135 9.58 -9.33 3.39
CA ASP A 135 10.05 -10.27 4.39
C ASP A 135 10.46 -11.62 3.76
N LYS A 136 10.80 -12.59 4.60
CA LYS A 136 11.15 -13.95 4.17
C LYS A 136 10.00 -14.73 3.49
N TYR A 137 8.80 -14.18 3.46
CA TYR A 137 7.61 -14.76 2.82
C TYR A 137 7.14 -13.94 1.61
N ASP A 138 7.99 -13.05 1.08
CA ASP A 138 7.66 -12.13 -0.02
C ASP A 138 6.48 -11.21 0.28
N ILE A 139 6.35 -10.78 1.53
CA ILE A 139 5.30 -9.89 1.99
C ILE A 139 5.92 -8.52 2.32
N PRO A 140 5.43 -7.41 1.72
CA PRO A 140 5.96 -6.09 2.03
C PRO A 140 5.54 -5.62 3.42
N ILE A 141 6.54 -5.23 4.23
CA ILE A 141 6.36 -4.68 5.57
C ILE A 141 6.84 -3.22 5.60
N ILE A 142 5.94 -2.31 5.91
CA ILE A 142 6.20 -0.88 6.04
C ILE A 142 6.28 -0.55 7.52
N SER A 143 7.44 -0.18 8.00
CA SER A 143 7.66 0.12 9.42
C SER A 143 7.46 1.60 9.73
N TYR A 144 6.89 1.90 10.90
CA TYR A 144 6.89 3.22 11.51
C TYR A 144 7.38 3.16 12.96
N PRO A 145 8.39 3.94 13.37
CA PRO A 145 9.26 4.76 12.52
C PRO A 145 9.99 3.97 11.44
N PRO A 146 10.48 4.65 10.37
CA PRO A 146 11.19 3.97 9.29
C PRO A 146 12.46 3.29 9.79
N THR A 147 12.76 2.11 9.26
CA THR A 147 13.98 1.34 9.56
C THR A 147 15.10 1.68 8.57
N GLU A 148 16.34 1.23 8.86
CA GLU A 148 17.50 1.40 7.97
C GLU A 148 17.24 0.87 6.55
N GLU A 149 16.46 -0.18 6.41
CA GLU A 149 16.06 -0.76 5.11
C GLU A 149 15.21 0.19 4.27
N MET A 150 14.58 1.17 4.93
CA MET A 150 13.73 2.18 4.30
C MET A 150 14.46 3.48 3.98
N LYS A 151 15.74 3.62 4.26
CA LYS A 151 16.51 4.88 4.09
C LYS A 151 16.45 5.47 2.67
N ASP A 152 16.39 4.61 1.66
CA ASP A 152 16.34 5.00 0.25
C ASP A 152 14.90 5.19 -0.26
N VAL A 153 13.89 4.91 0.56
CA VAL A 153 12.49 5.16 0.25
C VAL A 153 12.23 6.66 0.29
N ARG A 154 11.54 7.18 -0.73
CA ARG A 154 11.08 8.56 -0.67
C ARG A 154 10.05 8.74 0.41
N MET A 155 10.30 9.64 1.35
CA MET A 155 9.42 9.87 2.48
C MET A 155 9.44 11.31 2.99
N TYR A 156 8.41 11.67 3.75
CA TYR A 156 8.31 12.94 4.46
C TYR A 156 7.72 12.72 5.87
N PRO A 157 8.35 13.20 6.95
CA PRO A 157 9.72 13.74 6.99
C PRO A 157 10.77 12.78 6.41
N PRO A 158 11.92 13.29 5.93
CA PRO A 158 12.97 12.42 5.41
C PRO A 158 13.54 11.50 6.50
N TYR A 159 14.14 10.39 6.09
CA TYR A 159 14.83 9.45 6.98
C TYR A 159 15.90 10.19 7.81
N GLN A 160 15.92 9.96 9.12
CA GLN A 160 16.85 10.60 10.07
C GLN A 160 17.86 9.60 10.62
#